data_f8784213a34726b9cbf294f67570e9b7
#
_entry.id   f8784213a34726b9cbf294f67570e9b7
#
_cell.length_a   1.000
_cell.length_b   1.000
_cell.length_c   1.000
_cell.angle_alpha   90.00
_cell.angle_beta   90.00
_cell.angle_gamma   90.00
#
_symmetry.space_group_name_H-M   'P 1'
#
loop_
_entity.id
_entity.type
_entity.pdbx_description
1 polymer ?
#
loop_
_entity_poly.entity_id
_entity_poly.type
_entity_poly.pdbx_seq_one_letter_code
_entity_poly.pdbx_strand_id
1 'polypeptide(L)'
;MIVETSPVGHVAQSCIRGSWGSPCWNCWKCFRKGILGSSQGVNDIEKINLKGMLDSNEVKKKLTQIPISHENVISYALERLSLTNNQEMKEIFEIVRSDIPLDFLERWYSPSILLVPDKWRKTIRSKILRILPSMSTEEERLVEGWSLMESEDDISNRQRRINSIGLFKT
;
A
#
# COMPACT_ATOMS: atom_id res chain seq x y z
N MET A 1 6.60 -8.37 3.51
CA MET A 1 7.52 -9.38 2.93
C MET A 1 8.61 -9.86 3.90
N ILE A 2 9.45 -9.02 4.50
CA ILE A 2 10.49 -9.52 5.43
C ILE A 2 9.88 -10.35 6.57
N VAL A 3 8.72 -9.96 7.08
CA VAL A 3 8.01 -10.71 8.14
C VAL A 3 7.43 -12.01 7.61
N GLU A 4 6.79 -11.98 6.46
CA GLU A 4 6.14 -13.15 5.83
C GLU A 4 7.14 -14.23 5.44
N THR A 5 8.34 -13.85 5.04
CA THR A 5 9.43 -14.79 4.68
C THR A 5 10.28 -15.21 5.87
N SER A 6 10.04 -14.64 7.05
CA SER A 6 10.75 -15.00 8.27
C SER A 6 10.21 -16.30 8.88
N PRO A 7 11.01 -17.04 9.68
CA PRO A 7 10.55 -18.24 10.40
C PRO A 7 9.33 -17.99 11.29
N VAL A 8 9.10 -16.73 11.71
CA VAL A 8 7.97 -16.33 12.56
C VAL A 8 6.83 -15.65 11.78
N GLY A 9 6.93 -15.60 10.45
CA GLY A 9 5.92 -14.96 9.59
C GLY A 9 4.51 -15.53 9.79
N HIS A 10 4.41 -16.83 9.99
CA HIS A 10 3.15 -17.54 10.20
C HIS A 10 2.41 -17.12 11.49
N VAL A 11 3.11 -16.56 12.48
CA VAL A 11 2.52 -16.06 13.74
C VAL A 11 2.32 -14.53 13.72
N ALA A 12 2.74 -13.85 12.68
CA ALA A 12 2.62 -12.41 12.57
C ALA A 12 1.23 -11.98 12.10
N GLN A 13 0.34 -11.71 13.03
CA GLN A 13 -1.00 -11.20 12.75
C GLN A 13 -1.15 -9.76 13.25
N SER A 14 -1.52 -8.85 12.34
CA SER A 14 -1.75 -7.44 12.67
C SER A 14 -3.22 -7.07 12.81
N CYS A 15 -4.15 -7.92 12.39
CA CYS A 15 -5.57 -7.70 12.56
C CYS A 15 -6.01 -8.12 13.96
N ILE A 16 -6.44 -7.14 14.77
CA ILE A 16 -6.92 -7.36 16.13
C ILE A 16 -8.43 -7.65 16.22
N ARG A 17 -9.16 -7.56 15.09
CA ARG A 17 -10.61 -7.78 15.01
C ARG A 17 -10.98 -9.22 14.66
N GLY A 18 -10.03 -9.98 14.15
CA GLY A 18 -10.19 -11.39 13.85
C GLY A 18 -9.68 -12.29 14.98
N SER A 19 -9.93 -13.59 14.85
CA SER A 19 -9.32 -14.60 15.71
C SER A 19 -7.85 -14.80 15.36
N TRP A 20 -7.08 -15.43 16.25
CA TRP A 20 -5.71 -15.82 15.95
C TRP A 20 -5.66 -16.72 14.70
N GLY A 21 -4.77 -16.37 13.77
CA GLY A 21 -4.65 -17.06 12.48
C GLY A 21 -5.76 -16.77 11.47
N SER A 22 -6.80 -16.00 11.86
CA SER A 22 -7.94 -15.68 11.00
C SER A 22 -8.24 -14.18 11.03
N PRO A 23 -7.65 -13.37 10.15
CA PRO A 23 -7.94 -11.93 10.03
C PRO A 23 -9.42 -11.69 9.69
N CYS A 24 -9.97 -10.55 10.09
CA CYS A 24 -11.39 -10.25 9.89
C CYS A 24 -11.81 -10.06 8.42
N TRP A 25 -10.89 -9.78 7.53
CA TRP A 25 -11.06 -9.54 6.09
C TRP A 25 -12.12 -8.48 5.70
N ASN A 26 -12.51 -7.60 6.65
CA ASN A 26 -13.51 -6.55 6.42
C ASN A 26 -13.10 -5.17 6.95
N CYS A 27 -11.84 -5.00 7.36
CA CYS A 27 -11.30 -3.72 7.82
C CYS A 27 -10.25 -3.17 6.85
N TRP A 28 -9.99 -1.85 6.95
CA TRP A 28 -9.01 -1.16 6.14
C TRP A 28 -7.61 -1.79 6.18
N LYS A 29 -7.19 -2.27 7.35
CA LYS A 29 -5.89 -2.93 7.49
C LYS A 29 -5.83 -4.24 6.71
N CYS A 30 -6.87 -5.07 6.78
CA CYS A 30 -6.94 -6.32 6.03
C CYS A 30 -6.98 -6.07 4.52
N PHE A 31 -7.76 -5.08 4.06
CA PHE A 31 -7.80 -4.69 2.67
C PHE A 31 -6.41 -4.33 2.14
N ARG A 32 -5.71 -3.38 2.80
CA ARG A 32 -4.36 -2.98 2.37
C ARG A 32 -3.37 -4.15 2.36
N LYS A 33 -3.37 -4.98 3.41
CA LYS A 33 -2.47 -6.14 3.48
C LYS A 33 -2.84 -7.20 2.45
N GLY A 34 -4.13 -7.40 2.20
CA GLY A 34 -4.61 -8.32 1.18
C GLY A 34 -4.10 -7.95 -0.20
N ILE A 35 -4.36 -6.71 -0.67
CA ILE A 35 -3.92 -6.27 -2.00
C ILE A 35 -2.39 -6.19 -2.10
N LEU A 36 -1.69 -5.72 -1.07
CA LEU A 36 -0.24 -5.67 -1.05
C LEU A 36 0.36 -7.09 -1.09
N GLY A 37 -0.15 -8.01 -0.30
CA GLY A 37 0.29 -9.40 -0.31
C GLY A 37 0.05 -10.09 -1.65
N SER A 38 -1.10 -9.79 -2.30
CA SER A 38 -1.40 -10.30 -3.63
C SER A 38 -0.49 -9.71 -4.71
N SER A 39 -0.20 -8.40 -4.64
CA SER A 39 0.72 -7.75 -5.58
C SER A 39 2.16 -8.29 -5.51
N GLN A 40 2.49 -8.94 -4.41
CA GLN A 40 3.81 -9.53 -4.13
C GLN A 40 3.82 -11.06 -4.27
N GLY A 41 2.72 -11.65 -4.72
CA GLY A 41 2.61 -13.12 -4.86
C GLY A 41 2.54 -13.90 -3.54
N VAL A 42 2.39 -13.22 -2.40
CA VAL A 42 2.23 -13.86 -1.08
C VAL A 42 0.82 -14.44 -0.91
N ASN A 43 -0.17 -13.70 -1.41
CA ASN A 43 -1.56 -14.12 -1.43
C ASN A 43 -2.05 -14.24 -2.87
N ASP A 44 -2.94 -15.18 -3.10
CA ASP A 44 -3.69 -15.27 -4.35
C ASP A 44 -4.86 -14.29 -4.27
N ILE A 45 -4.93 -13.32 -5.18
CA ILE A 45 -5.99 -12.30 -5.21
C ILE A 45 -7.38 -12.93 -5.34
N GLU A 46 -7.49 -14.07 -6.01
CA GLU A 46 -8.75 -14.77 -6.20
C GLU A 46 -9.24 -15.48 -4.93
N LYS A 47 -8.32 -15.78 -4.01
CA LYS A 47 -8.63 -16.44 -2.73
C LYS A 47 -8.98 -15.46 -1.61
N ILE A 48 -8.65 -14.19 -1.74
CA ILE A 48 -9.08 -13.17 -0.77
C ILE A 48 -10.53 -12.75 -1.10
N ASN A 49 -11.35 -12.57 -0.08
CA ASN A 49 -12.72 -12.07 -0.24
C ASN A 49 -12.71 -10.55 -0.53
N LEU A 50 -12.15 -10.18 -1.71
CA LEU A 50 -12.00 -8.79 -2.11
C LEU A 50 -13.35 -8.05 -2.13
N LYS A 51 -14.38 -8.67 -2.73
CA LYS A 51 -15.72 -8.09 -2.78
C LYS A 51 -16.27 -7.81 -1.38
N GLY A 52 -16.18 -8.76 -0.47
CA GLY A 52 -16.63 -8.56 0.92
C GLY A 52 -15.83 -7.45 1.65
N MET A 53 -14.54 -7.29 1.33
CA MET A 53 -13.76 -6.16 1.85
C MET A 53 -14.23 -4.83 1.27
N LEU A 54 -14.50 -4.76 -0.03
CA LEU A 54 -14.98 -3.55 -0.72
C LEU A 54 -16.41 -3.17 -0.30
N ASP A 55 -17.25 -4.14 0.06
CA ASP A 55 -18.59 -3.89 0.61
C ASP A 55 -18.57 -3.34 2.04
N SER A 56 -17.43 -3.46 2.72
CA SER A 56 -17.28 -2.93 4.08
C SER A 56 -17.37 -1.39 4.09
N ASN A 57 -18.22 -0.85 4.97
CA ASN A 57 -18.36 0.60 5.16
C ASN A 57 -17.04 1.29 5.51
N GLU A 58 -16.15 0.62 6.25
CA GLU A 58 -14.85 1.18 6.63
C GLU A 58 -13.95 1.32 5.39
N VAL A 59 -13.90 0.31 4.53
CA VAL A 59 -13.07 0.32 3.32
C VAL A 59 -13.63 1.32 2.31
N LYS A 60 -14.94 1.32 2.04
CA LYS A 60 -15.62 2.30 1.19
C LYS A 60 -15.30 3.73 1.65
N LYS A 61 -15.51 4.04 2.92
CA LYS A 61 -15.23 5.36 3.49
C LYS A 61 -13.77 5.78 3.27
N LYS A 62 -12.82 4.87 3.41
CA LYS A 62 -11.39 5.17 3.24
C LYS A 62 -11.00 5.37 1.78
N LEU A 63 -11.60 4.63 0.86
CA LEU A 63 -11.34 4.77 -0.58
C LEU A 63 -12.02 6.00 -1.19
N THR A 64 -13.11 6.47 -0.59
CA THR A 64 -13.85 7.65 -1.07
C THR A 64 -13.45 8.95 -0.39
N GLN A 65 -12.55 8.90 0.59
CA GLN A 65 -12.05 10.07 1.32
C GLN A 65 -10.72 10.53 0.72
N ILE A 66 -10.62 11.80 0.32
CA ILE A 66 -9.38 12.40 -0.21
C ILE A 66 -8.73 13.27 0.89
N PRO A 67 -7.42 13.12 1.15
CA PRO A 67 -6.51 12.11 0.58
C PRO A 67 -6.80 10.70 1.08
N ILE A 68 -6.58 9.71 0.19
CA ILE A 68 -6.75 8.31 0.56
C ILE A 68 -5.67 7.91 1.56
N SER A 69 -6.07 7.34 2.69
CA SER A 69 -5.13 6.92 3.72
C SER A 69 -4.16 5.83 3.21
N HIS A 70 -2.86 6.06 3.29
CA HIS A 70 -1.79 5.19 2.77
C HIS A 70 -1.86 5.01 1.24
N GLU A 71 -2.22 6.05 0.54
CA GLU A 71 -2.46 6.02 -0.89
C GLU A 71 -1.27 5.48 -1.70
N ASN A 72 -0.05 5.89 -1.36
CA ASN A 72 1.17 5.41 -2.02
C ASN A 72 1.28 3.87 -1.99
N VAL A 73 0.97 3.23 -0.86
CA VAL A 73 0.99 1.76 -0.74
C VAL A 73 -0.15 1.13 -1.55
N ILE A 74 -1.32 1.78 -1.57
CA ILE A 74 -2.48 1.32 -2.35
C ILE A 74 -2.17 1.44 -3.84
N SER A 75 -1.70 2.59 -4.31
CA SER A 75 -1.32 2.81 -5.72
C SER A 75 -0.27 1.80 -6.18
N TYR A 76 0.80 1.60 -5.39
CA TYR A 76 1.83 0.61 -5.67
C TYR A 76 1.26 -0.81 -5.84
N ALA A 77 0.38 -1.24 -4.94
CA ALA A 77 -0.22 -2.55 -5.01
C ALA A 77 -1.16 -2.68 -6.22
N LEU A 78 -1.98 -1.66 -6.48
CA LEU A 78 -2.96 -1.65 -7.56
C LEU A 78 -2.31 -1.56 -8.94
N GLU A 79 -1.22 -0.81 -9.10
CA GLU A 79 -0.44 -0.76 -10.34
C GLU A 79 -0.03 -2.16 -10.77
N ARG A 80 0.48 -2.96 -9.83
CA ARG A 80 0.88 -4.36 -10.09
C ARG A 80 -0.32 -5.29 -10.31
N LEU A 81 -1.44 -5.05 -9.65
CA LEU A 81 -2.65 -5.83 -9.78
C LEU A 81 -3.54 -5.38 -10.94
N SER A 82 -3.36 -4.17 -11.48
CA SER A 82 -4.12 -3.67 -12.64
C SER A 82 -3.89 -4.49 -13.91
N LEU A 83 -2.78 -5.24 -13.95
CA LEU A 83 -2.49 -6.22 -14.99
C LEU A 83 -3.35 -7.49 -14.88
N THR A 84 -4.09 -7.66 -13.79
CA THR A 84 -5.03 -8.76 -13.61
C THR A 84 -6.36 -8.46 -14.32
N ASN A 85 -7.16 -9.50 -14.56
CA ASN A 85 -8.50 -9.33 -15.14
C ASN A 85 -9.57 -8.92 -14.12
N ASN A 86 -9.17 -8.47 -12.93
CA ASN A 86 -10.10 -8.07 -11.87
C ASN A 86 -10.62 -6.65 -12.11
N GLN A 87 -11.91 -6.51 -12.39
CA GLN A 87 -12.54 -5.24 -12.72
C GLN A 87 -12.58 -4.28 -11.53
N GLU A 88 -12.84 -4.78 -10.32
CA GLU A 88 -12.88 -3.97 -9.11
C GLU A 88 -11.51 -3.30 -8.83
N MET A 89 -10.42 -4.03 -9.07
CA MET A 89 -9.07 -3.47 -8.93
C MET A 89 -8.79 -2.36 -9.93
N LYS A 90 -9.25 -2.51 -11.17
CA LYS A 90 -9.11 -1.47 -12.20
C LYS A 90 -9.87 -0.21 -11.81
N GLU A 91 -11.11 -0.35 -11.36
CA GLU A 91 -11.94 0.79 -10.93
C GLU A 91 -11.32 1.54 -9.75
N ILE A 92 -10.75 0.81 -8.77
CA ILE A 92 -10.06 1.45 -7.64
C ILE A 92 -8.77 2.14 -8.12
N PHE A 93 -8.04 1.54 -9.06
CA PHE A 93 -6.82 2.15 -9.60
C PHE A 93 -7.07 3.51 -10.25
N GLU A 94 -8.24 3.70 -10.88
CA GLU A 94 -8.63 4.97 -11.49
C GLU A 94 -8.80 6.15 -10.49
N ILE A 95 -8.97 5.85 -9.20
CA ILE A 95 -9.17 6.87 -8.16
C ILE A 95 -7.92 7.18 -7.33
N VAL A 96 -6.90 6.33 -7.38
CA VAL A 96 -5.65 6.57 -6.67
C VAL A 96 -4.70 7.42 -7.52
N ARG A 97 -3.74 8.06 -6.87
CA ARG A 97 -2.69 8.80 -7.57
C ARG A 97 -1.77 7.83 -8.31
N SER A 98 -1.57 8.08 -9.60
CA SER A 98 -0.67 7.31 -10.48
C SER A 98 0.39 8.19 -11.16
N ASP A 99 0.47 9.48 -10.76
CA ASP A 99 1.38 10.47 -11.33
C ASP A 99 2.83 10.35 -10.82
N ILE A 100 3.07 9.48 -9.85
CA ILE A 100 4.38 9.31 -9.23
C ILE A 100 4.83 7.86 -9.42
N PRO A 101 6.02 7.63 -9.99
CA PRO A 101 6.58 6.29 -10.04
C PRO A 101 6.84 5.79 -8.62
N LEU A 102 6.33 4.61 -8.29
CA LEU A 102 6.36 4.07 -6.92
C LEU A 102 7.39 2.95 -6.73
N ASP A 103 8.24 2.69 -7.72
CA ASP A 103 9.28 1.65 -7.65
C ASP A 103 10.29 1.88 -6.51
N PHE A 104 10.44 3.13 -6.09
CA PHE A 104 11.28 3.47 -4.94
C PHE A 104 10.79 2.84 -3.63
N LEU A 105 9.53 2.41 -3.53
CA LEU A 105 9.00 1.71 -2.34
C LEU A 105 9.65 0.34 -2.11
N GLU A 106 10.33 -0.21 -3.11
CA GLU A 106 11.13 -1.43 -2.98
C GLU A 106 12.58 -1.16 -2.58
N ARG A 107 12.93 0.09 -2.33
CA ARG A 107 14.29 0.54 -2.04
C ARG A 107 14.38 1.18 -0.67
N TRP A 108 15.57 1.18 -0.12
CA TRP A 108 15.84 1.79 1.16
C TRP A 108 16.19 3.27 1.01
N TYR A 109 15.45 4.12 1.72
CA TYR A 109 15.75 5.55 1.87
C TYR A 109 16.97 5.71 2.77
N SER A 110 18.13 5.96 2.19
CA SER A 110 19.42 5.90 2.89
C SER A 110 19.59 6.96 3.98
N PRO A 111 19.01 8.19 3.91
CA PRO A 111 19.07 9.17 4.99
C PRO A 111 18.43 8.68 6.31
N SER A 112 17.52 7.70 6.26
CA SER A 112 16.91 7.12 7.46
C SER A 112 17.93 6.51 8.44
N ILE A 113 19.16 6.21 7.99
CA ILE A 113 20.22 5.71 8.86
C ILE A 113 20.61 6.70 9.96
N LEU A 114 20.38 7.99 9.75
CA LEU A 114 20.65 9.04 10.73
C LEU A 114 19.77 8.92 11.98
N LEU A 115 18.62 8.25 11.89
CA LEU A 115 17.75 7.95 13.02
C LEU A 115 18.29 6.83 13.93
N VAL A 116 19.31 6.11 13.45
CA VAL A 116 19.96 5.04 14.20
C VAL A 116 21.12 5.60 15.02
N PRO A 117 21.29 5.22 16.31
CA PRO A 117 22.44 5.60 17.09
C PRO A 117 23.77 5.22 16.40
N ASP A 118 24.75 6.13 16.43
CA ASP A 118 25.99 6.06 15.65
C ASP A 118 26.70 4.70 15.76
N LYS A 119 26.78 4.15 16.97
CA LYS A 119 27.42 2.86 17.25
C LYS A 119 26.83 1.68 16.45
N TRP A 120 25.58 1.80 15.97
CA TRP A 120 24.88 0.73 15.25
C TRP A 120 24.75 1.01 13.73
N ARG A 121 24.99 2.24 13.27
CA ARG A 121 24.75 2.66 11.86
C ARG A 121 25.43 1.74 10.87
N LYS A 122 26.73 1.46 11.06
CA LYS A 122 27.49 0.62 10.13
C LYS A 122 26.90 -0.79 10.03
N THR A 123 26.59 -1.39 11.18
CA THR A 123 26.04 -2.76 11.24
C THR A 123 24.65 -2.83 10.63
N ILE A 124 23.77 -1.88 10.97
CA ILE A 124 22.39 -1.86 10.45
C ILE A 124 22.40 -1.58 8.96
N ARG A 125 23.18 -0.58 8.48
CA ARG A 125 23.30 -0.29 7.06
C ARG A 125 23.73 -1.54 6.26
N SER A 126 24.75 -2.26 6.71
CA SER A 126 25.22 -3.45 6.01
C SER A 126 24.18 -4.57 5.97
N LYS A 127 23.36 -4.71 7.00
CA LYS A 127 22.27 -5.69 7.03
C LYS A 127 21.13 -5.29 6.07
N ILE A 128 20.74 -4.01 6.04
CA ILE A 128 19.69 -3.53 5.15
C ILE A 128 20.09 -3.73 3.69
N LEU A 129 21.31 -3.34 3.31
CA LEU A 129 21.81 -3.42 1.92
C LEU A 129 21.95 -4.85 1.39
N ARG A 130 21.89 -5.86 2.25
CA ARG A 130 21.81 -7.28 1.81
C ARG A 130 20.41 -7.67 1.35
N ILE A 131 19.39 -6.90 1.73
CA ILE A 131 17.98 -7.22 1.50
C ILE A 131 17.34 -6.24 0.52
N LEU A 132 17.67 -4.95 0.66
CA LEU A 132 17.08 -3.86 -0.12
C LEU A 132 18.17 -3.02 -0.77
N PRO A 133 18.08 -2.72 -2.07
CA PRO A 133 18.94 -1.72 -2.69
C PRO A 133 18.63 -0.34 -2.13
N SER A 134 19.61 0.56 -2.13
CA SER A 134 19.36 1.97 -1.81
C SER A 134 18.56 2.65 -2.91
N MET A 135 17.79 3.66 -2.54
CA MET A 135 17.25 4.65 -3.49
C MET A 135 18.37 5.36 -4.23
N SER A 136 18.09 5.81 -5.45
CA SER A 136 18.92 6.78 -6.16
C SER A 136 18.78 8.17 -5.53
N THR A 137 19.68 9.09 -5.88
CA THR A 137 19.59 10.48 -5.41
C THR A 137 18.29 11.15 -5.87
N GLU A 138 17.80 10.82 -7.07
CA GLU A 138 16.55 11.34 -7.63
C GLU A 138 15.34 10.81 -6.84
N GLU A 139 15.34 9.53 -6.48
CA GLU A 139 14.28 8.94 -5.67
C GLU A 139 14.28 9.48 -4.23
N GLU A 140 15.47 9.70 -3.65
CA GLU A 140 15.58 10.32 -2.33
C GLU A 140 15.01 11.76 -2.34
N ARG A 141 15.31 12.56 -3.38
CA ARG A 141 14.73 13.91 -3.55
C ARG A 141 13.21 13.85 -3.74
N LEU A 142 12.72 12.87 -4.49
CA LEU A 142 11.27 12.66 -4.65
C LEU A 142 10.60 12.41 -3.30
N VAL A 143 11.18 11.56 -2.46
CA VAL A 143 10.67 11.26 -1.12
C VAL A 143 10.74 12.48 -0.20
N GLU A 144 11.81 13.25 -0.26
CA GLU A 144 11.98 14.49 0.53
C GLU A 144 10.98 15.57 0.12
N GLY A 145 10.70 15.69 -1.18
CA GLY A 145 9.73 16.63 -1.73
C GLY A 145 8.27 16.15 -1.69
N TRP A 146 8.03 14.93 -1.21
CA TRP A 146 6.69 14.37 -1.20
C TRP A 146 5.72 15.20 -0.38
N SER A 147 4.58 15.53 -0.97
CA SER A 147 3.47 16.19 -0.31
C SER A 147 2.17 15.41 -0.52
N LEU A 148 1.40 15.25 0.54
CA LEU A 148 0.01 14.78 0.45
C LEU A 148 -0.95 15.88 0.01
N MET A 149 -0.46 17.13 -0.08
CA MET A 149 -1.27 18.27 -0.50
C MET A 149 -1.43 18.22 -2.03
N GLU A 150 -2.64 18.05 -2.44
CA GLU A 150 -3.07 18.18 -3.84
C GLU A 150 -3.66 19.56 -4.07
N SER A 151 -3.69 20.03 -5.32
CA SER A 151 -4.42 21.23 -5.66
C SER A 151 -5.93 21.02 -5.48
N GLU A 152 -6.70 22.10 -5.29
CA GLU A 152 -8.16 22.02 -5.17
C GLU A 152 -8.78 21.40 -6.44
N ASP A 153 -8.18 21.68 -7.61
CA ASP A 153 -8.62 21.11 -8.90
C ASP A 153 -8.38 19.59 -8.95
N ASP A 154 -7.24 19.10 -8.45
CA ASP A 154 -6.94 17.67 -8.40
C ASP A 154 -7.91 16.95 -7.47
N ILE A 155 -8.16 17.51 -6.29
CA ILE A 155 -9.13 16.99 -5.32
C ILE A 155 -10.53 16.92 -5.95
N SER A 156 -10.95 17.99 -6.62
CA SER A 156 -12.26 18.07 -7.29
C SER A 156 -12.40 17.07 -8.43
N ASN A 157 -11.35 16.88 -9.22
CA ASN A 157 -11.30 15.90 -10.30
C ASN A 157 -11.38 14.47 -9.76
N ARG A 158 -10.63 14.17 -8.73
CA ARG A 158 -10.65 12.85 -8.07
C ARG A 158 -12.01 12.57 -7.44
N GLN A 159 -12.62 13.54 -6.77
CA GLN A 159 -13.95 13.37 -6.21
C GLN A 159 -15.01 13.10 -7.27
N ARG A 160 -14.92 13.75 -8.45
CA ARG A 160 -15.79 13.44 -9.59
C ARG A 160 -15.61 12.01 -10.09
N ARG A 161 -14.38 11.51 -10.19
CA ARG A 161 -14.09 10.12 -10.56
C ARG A 161 -14.68 9.14 -9.55
N ILE A 162 -14.45 9.35 -8.25
CA ILE A 162 -15.03 8.52 -7.18
C ILE A 162 -16.55 8.42 -7.33
N ASN A 163 -17.22 9.55 -7.53
CA ASN A 163 -18.67 9.60 -7.68
C ASN A 163 -19.18 8.91 -8.96
N SER A 164 -18.33 8.77 -9.99
CA SER A 164 -18.68 8.10 -11.24
C SER A 164 -18.54 6.58 -11.18
N ILE A 165 -17.74 6.04 -10.25
CA ILE A 165 -17.46 4.61 -10.15
C ILE A 165 -18.67 3.86 -9.61
N GLY A 166 -19.11 2.83 -10.36
CA GLY A 166 -20.26 2.00 -10.01
C GLY A 166 -20.10 1.26 -8.69
N LEU A 167 -18.87 0.86 -8.35
CA LEU A 167 -18.53 0.14 -7.13
C LEU A 167 -18.99 0.83 -5.83
N PHE A 168 -19.07 2.17 -5.82
CA PHE A 168 -19.45 2.96 -4.64
C PHE A 168 -20.87 3.51 -4.67
N LYS A 169 -21.59 3.25 -5.76
CA LYS A 169 -23.01 3.62 -5.84
C LYS A 169 -23.83 2.66 -4.99
N THR A 170 -24.47 3.18 -3.96
CA THR A 170 -25.44 2.48 -3.11
C THR A 170 -26.81 2.42 -3.79
#